data_7af24c2d7754a393307645230ee183b2
#
_entry.id   7af24c2d7754a393307645230ee183b2
#
_cell.length_a   1.000
_cell.length_b   1.000
_cell.length_c   1.000
_cell.angle_alpha   90.00
_cell.angle_beta   90.00
_cell.angle_gamma   90.00
#
_symmetry.space_group_name_H-M   'P 1'
#
loop_
_entity.id
_entity.type
_entity.pdbx_description
1 polymer ?
#
loop_
_entity_poly.entity_id
_entity_poly.type
_entity_poly.pdbx_seq_one_letter_code
_entity_poly.pdbx_strand_id
1 'polypeptide(L)'
;MLVEAGIPVSAGHSNCTYEQAMKAFDAGITKVTHLYNAQSQFTSRAPGLVGAFLDSPDNVYGGIIVDGVHCNYASVRIAHRAKKGKLFLVSDASFVKHPVNNFEIDEFKIFFKDGMF
;
A
#
# COMPACT_ATOMS: atom_id res chain seq x y z
N MET A 1 11.22 -6.14 18.13
CA MET A 1 12.31 -5.48 17.36
C MET A 1 11.92 -4.06 16.97
N LEU A 2 11.47 -3.72 15.71
CA LEU A 2 11.19 -2.32 15.34
C LEU A 2 10.03 -1.72 16.15
N VAL A 3 8.93 -2.45 16.27
CA VAL A 3 7.75 -2.00 17.04
C VAL A 3 8.12 -1.78 18.51
N GLU A 4 8.87 -2.69 19.13
CA GLU A 4 9.35 -2.59 20.51
C GLU A 4 10.30 -1.38 20.70
N ALA A 5 11.02 -1.00 19.65
CA ALA A 5 11.86 0.20 19.65
C ALA A 5 11.04 1.51 19.42
N GLY A 6 9.70 1.43 19.33
CA GLY A 6 8.84 2.57 19.08
C GLY A 6 8.88 3.10 17.64
N ILE A 7 9.42 2.32 16.71
CA ILE A 7 9.50 2.71 15.29
C ILE A 7 8.20 2.31 14.60
N PRO A 8 7.44 3.24 14.00
CA PRO A 8 6.24 2.94 13.25
C PRO A 8 6.57 2.05 12.03
N VAL A 9 5.95 0.87 11.95
CA VAL A 9 6.17 -0.08 10.86
C VAL A 9 5.00 -0.04 9.89
N SER A 10 5.31 -0.06 8.58
CA SER A 10 4.34 -0.08 7.49
C SER A 10 4.47 -1.37 6.68
N ALA A 11 3.36 -2.05 6.44
CA ALA A 11 3.28 -3.20 5.54
C ALA A 11 3.10 -2.72 4.09
N GLY A 12 3.90 -3.26 3.17
CA GLY A 12 3.82 -2.96 1.74
C GLY A 12 4.63 -3.95 0.92
N HIS A 13 4.50 -3.91 -0.43
CA HIS A 13 5.17 -4.83 -1.35
C HIS A 13 5.10 -6.29 -0.88
N SER A 14 3.90 -6.77 -0.56
CA SER A 14 3.70 -8.05 0.10
C SER A 14 2.58 -8.87 -0.51
N ASN A 15 2.84 -10.16 -0.71
CA ASN A 15 1.83 -11.16 -1.07
C ASN A 15 1.29 -11.93 0.14
N CYS A 16 1.31 -11.32 1.33
CA CYS A 16 0.79 -11.97 2.53
C CYS A 16 -0.70 -12.28 2.41
N THR A 17 -1.15 -13.33 3.10
CA THR A 17 -2.57 -13.62 3.23
C THR A 17 -3.24 -12.64 4.19
N TYR A 18 -4.57 -12.65 4.20
CA TYR A 18 -5.37 -11.89 5.17
C TYR A 18 -4.96 -12.20 6.62
N GLU A 19 -4.83 -13.49 6.95
CA GLU A 19 -4.49 -13.96 8.31
C GLU A 19 -3.08 -13.53 8.72
N GLN A 20 -2.13 -13.54 7.77
CA GLN A 20 -0.76 -13.05 8.01
C GLN A 20 -0.75 -11.54 8.27
N ALA A 21 -1.53 -10.79 7.50
CA ALA A 21 -1.65 -9.34 7.68
C ALA A 21 -2.30 -9.00 9.03
N MET A 22 -3.39 -9.67 9.41
CA MET A 22 -4.05 -9.46 10.70
C MET A 22 -3.11 -9.75 11.87
N LYS A 23 -2.34 -10.86 11.83
CA LYS A 23 -1.30 -11.15 12.82
C LYS A 23 -0.22 -10.05 12.88
N ALA A 24 0.14 -9.47 11.75
CA ALA A 24 1.11 -8.38 11.68
C ALA A 24 0.55 -7.10 12.34
N PHE A 25 -0.72 -6.80 12.16
CA PHE A 25 -1.40 -5.68 12.84
C PHE A 25 -1.48 -5.91 14.36
N ASP A 26 -1.82 -7.12 14.78
CA ASP A 26 -1.81 -7.52 16.20
C ASP A 26 -0.41 -7.42 16.83
N ALA A 27 0.63 -7.67 16.03
CA ALA A 27 2.03 -7.52 16.46
C ALA A 27 2.52 -6.05 16.46
N GLY A 28 1.65 -5.08 16.14
CA GLY A 28 1.92 -3.65 16.25
C GLY A 28 2.31 -2.95 14.94
N ILE A 29 2.13 -3.58 13.78
CA ILE A 29 2.19 -2.85 12.51
C ILE A 29 0.93 -1.99 12.39
N THR A 30 1.11 -0.68 12.25
CA THR A 30 0.02 0.30 12.27
C THR A 30 -0.15 1.06 10.97
N LYS A 31 0.58 0.69 9.91
CA LYS A 31 0.49 1.36 8.62
C LYS A 31 0.50 0.36 7.47
N VAL A 32 -0.14 0.77 6.36
CA VAL A 32 -0.07 0.11 5.06
C VAL A 32 0.42 1.11 4.01
N THR A 33 1.43 0.72 3.26
CA THR A 33 2.07 1.54 2.22
C THR A 33 1.22 1.50 0.94
N HIS A 34 1.04 2.63 0.24
CA HIS A 34 0.39 2.79 -1.07
C HIS A 34 -0.66 1.71 -1.39
N LEU A 35 -1.73 1.70 -0.59
CA LEU A 35 -2.84 0.74 -0.67
C LEU A 35 -3.22 0.39 -2.12
N TYR A 36 -3.44 -0.88 -2.39
CA TYR A 36 -3.68 -1.54 -3.69
C TYR A 36 -2.44 -1.81 -4.54
N ASN A 37 -1.35 -1.08 -4.37
CA ASN A 37 -0.17 -1.20 -5.23
C ASN A 37 0.84 -2.17 -4.62
N ALA A 38 1.40 -3.06 -5.46
CA ALA A 38 2.37 -4.09 -5.06
C ALA A 38 1.95 -4.90 -3.81
N GLN A 39 0.66 -5.23 -3.70
CA GLN A 39 0.07 -5.97 -2.56
C GLN A 39 -0.80 -7.11 -3.06
N SER A 40 -1.01 -8.13 -2.20
CA SER A 40 -2.02 -9.15 -2.44
C SER A 40 -3.40 -8.51 -2.55
N GLN A 41 -4.06 -8.75 -3.69
CA GLN A 41 -5.31 -8.10 -4.05
C GLN A 41 -6.50 -8.64 -3.27
N PHE A 42 -7.54 -7.82 -3.14
CA PHE A 42 -8.80 -8.20 -2.53
C PHE A 42 -9.63 -9.07 -3.48
N THR A 43 -9.87 -10.31 -3.08
CA THR A 43 -10.83 -11.20 -3.74
C THR A 43 -11.81 -11.78 -2.72
N SER A 44 -12.94 -12.33 -3.19
CA SER A 44 -13.97 -12.87 -2.30
C SER A 44 -13.51 -14.03 -1.41
N ARG A 45 -12.50 -14.80 -1.84
CA ARG A 45 -11.98 -15.96 -1.11
C ARG A 45 -10.59 -15.76 -0.54
N ALA A 46 -9.87 -14.76 -1.02
CA ALA A 46 -8.54 -14.39 -0.56
C ALA A 46 -8.45 -12.87 -0.47
N PRO A 47 -8.85 -12.27 0.66
CA PRO A 47 -8.89 -10.80 0.78
C PRO A 47 -7.51 -10.14 0.76
N GLY A 48 -6.45 -10.89 1.04
CA GLY A 48 -5.08 -10.42 1.00
C GLY A 48 -4.78 -9.27 1.97
N LEU A 49 -3.66 -8.58 1.74
CA LEU A 49 -3.30 -7.40 2.53
C LEU A 49 -4.29 -6.25 2.35
N VAL A 50 -4.80 -6.06 1.13
CA VAL A 50 -5.81 -5.03 0.86
C VAL A 50 -7.07 -5.25 1.70
N GLY A 51 -7.62 -6.46 1.69
CA GLY A 51 -8.81 -6.79 2.49
C GLY A 51 -8.55 -6.72 3.99
N ALA A 52 -7.40 -7.20 4.44
CA ALA A 52 -7.01 -7.10 5.84
C ALA A 52 -6.94 -5.64 6.31
N PHE A 53 -6.38 -4.74 5.49
CA PHE A 53 -6.38 -3.32 5.83
C PHE A 53 -7.80 -2.74 5.90
N LEU A 54 -8.65 -3.02 4.91
CA LEU A 54 -10.01 -2.49 4.88
C LEU A 54 -10.87 -2.96 6.07
N ASP A 55 -10.58 -4.16 6.59
CA ASP A 55 -11.23 -4.77 7.75
C ASP A 55 -10.50 -4.54 9.08
N SER A 56 -9.30 -3.94 9.05
CA SER A 56 -8.45 -3.78 10.23
C SER A 56 -9.03 -2.82 11.27
N PRO A 57 -8.59 -2.93 12.56
CA PRO A 57 -8.95 -1.99 13.61
C PRO A 57 -8.61 -0.53 13.28
N ASP A 58 -9.21 0.39 14.00
CA ASP A 58 -9.08 1.85 13.78
C ASP A 58 -7.69 2.44 14.06
N ASN A 59 -6.77 1.66 14.60
CA ASN A 59 -5.38 2.08 14.81
C ASN A 59 -4.46 1.82 13.61
N VAL A 60 -4.97 1.20 12.52
CA VAL A 60 -4.20 0.96 11.30
C VAL A 60 -4.53 2.02 10.25
N TYR A 61 -3.51 2.68 9.71
CA TYR A 61 -3.60 3.75 8.72
C TYR A 61 -3.06 3.30 7.38
N GLY A 62 -3.62 3.78 6.26
CA GLY A 62 -3.16 3.45 4.92
C GLY A 62 -2.75 4.66 4.10
N GLY A 63 -1.56 4.63 3.50
CA GLY A 63 -1.18 5.55 2.43
C GLY A 63 -1.93 5.18 1.15
N ILE A 64 -2.39 6.16 0.38
CA ILE A 64 -3.06 5.94 -0.90
C ILE A 64 -2.63 6.98 -1.93
N ILE A 65 -2.38 6.52 -3.16
CA ILE A 65 -2.03 7.38 -4.29
C ILE A 65 -3.34 7.72 -5.03
N VAL A 66 -3.66 9.01 -5.15
CA VAL A 66 -4.92 9.50 -5.73
C VAL A 66 -4.65 10.29 -7.00
N ASP A 67 -4.03 9.66 -7.98
CA ASP A 67 -3.65 10.27 -9.26
C ASP A 67 -4.51 9.80 -10.45
N GLY A 68 -5.39 8.82 -10.24
CA GLY A 68 -6.21 8.23 -11.28
C GLY A 68 -5.48 7.20 -12.16
N VAL A 69 -4.20 6.98 -11.92
CA VAL A 69 -3.33 6.01 -12.61
C VAL A 69 -3.06 4.81 -11.72
N HIS A 70 -2.46 5.01 -10.55
CA HIS A 70 -2.20 3.95 -9.57
C HIS A 70 -3.47 3.41 -8.91
N CYS A 71 -4.47 4.27 -8.71
CA CYS A 71 -5.76 3.88 -8.16
C CYS A 71 -6.91 4.48 -8.95
N ASN A 72 -7.86 3.65 -9.36
CA ASN A 72 -9.13 4.15 -9.86
C ASN A 72 -9.86 4.92 -8.75
N TYR A 73 -10.47 6.05 -9.09
CA TYR A 73 -11.19 6.87 -8.10
C TYR A 73 -12.36 6.14 -7.42
N ALA A 74 -12.93 5.10 -8.04
CA ALA A 74 -13.92 4.24 -7.39
C ALA A 74 -13.30 3.45 -6.23
N SER A 75 -12.10 2.88 -6.44
CA SER A 75 -11.35 2.17 -5.39
C SER A 75 -10.99 3.09 -4.23
N VAL A 76 -10.57 4.33 -4.53
CA VAL A 76 -10.32 5.36 -3.52
C VAL A 76 -11.58 5.64 -2.68
N ARG A 77 -12.74 5.82 -3.34
CA ARG A 77 -14.01 6.06 -2.62
C ARG A 77 -14.42 4.88 -1.74
N ILE A 78 -14.19 3.64 -2.19
CA ILE A 78 -14.51 2.43 -1.41
C ILE A 78 -13.59 2.37 -0.18
N ALA A 79 -12.30 2.54 -0.36
CA ALA A 79 -11.35 2.56 0.74
C ALA A 79 -11.69 3.67 1.76
N HIS A 80 -12.01 4.87 1.28
CA HIS A 80 -12.39 5.98 2.15
C HIS A 80 -13.66 5.69 2.97
N ARG A 81 -14.65 5.03 2.39
CA ARG A 81 -15.87 4.63 3.10
C ARG A 81 -15.61 3.58 4.17
N ALA A 82 -14.75 2.59 3.85
CA ALA A 82 -14.38 1.52 4.77
C ALA A 82 -13.49 2.05 5.92
N LYS A 83 -12.58 2.96 5.62
CA LYS A 83 -11.52 3.43 6.55
C LYS A 83 -11.59 4.94 6.76
N LYS A 84 -12.74 5.49 7.17
CA LYS A 84 -12.94 6.92 7.42
C LYS A 84 -11.90 7.48 8.39
N GLY A 85 -11.16 8.52 7.93
CA GLY A 85 -10.13 9.18 8.73
C GLY A 85 -8.86 8.37 8.96
N LYS A 86 -8.70 7.21 8.29
CA LYS A 86 -7.52 6.33 8.42
C LYS A 86 -6.70 6.25 7.13
N LEU A 87 -7.04 7.03 6.12
CA LEU A 87 -6.25 7.19 4.90
C LEU A 87 -5.45 8.49 4.94
N PHE A 88 -4.24 8.44 4.44
CA PHE A 88 -3.41 9.62 4.17
C PHE A 88 -2.87 9.57 2.74
N LEU A 89 -2.66 10.74 2.15
CA LEU A 89 -2.19 10.85 0.77
C LEU A 89 -0.69 10.63 0.70
N VAL A 90 -0.27 9.87 -0.31
CA VAL A 90 1.13 9.73 -0.70
C VAL A 90 1.25 9.91 -2.21
N SER A 91 2.37 10.45 -2.68
CA SER A 91 2.65 10.56 -4.11
C SER A 91 3.39 9.36 -4.65
N ASP A 92 4.21 8.73 -3.80
CA ASP A 92 5.18 7.70 -4.18
C ASP A 92 6.07 8.15 -5.36
N ALA A 93 6.32 9.47 -5.43
CA ALA A 93 7.05 10.09 -6.53
C ALA A 93 8.52 9.68 -6.50
N SER A 94 9.00 9.17 -7.63
CA SER A 94 10.41 8.87 -7.85
C SER A 94 11.22 10.17 -7.99
N PHE A 95 12.51 10.11 -7.65
CA PHE A 95 13.47 11.19 -7.89
C PHE A 95 13.82 11.35 -9.38
N VAL A 96 13.37 10.45 -10.23
CA VAL A 96 13.65 10.47 -11.67
C VAL A 96 12.80 11.55 -12.35
N LYS A 97 13.46 12.53 -12.97
CA LYS A 97 12.79 13.58 -13.75
C LYS A 97 12.49 13.08 -15.16
N HIS A 98 11.26 13.28 -15.63
CA HIS A 98 10.91 13.04 -17.03
C HIS A 98 11.76 13.86 -18.03
N PRO A 99 12.09 13.32 -19.23
CA PRO A 99 11.61 12.05 -19.79
C PRO A 99 12.69 10.96 -19.75
N VAL A 100 12.66 10.13 -18.74
CA VAL A 100 13.48 8.91 -18.72
C VAL A 100 12.54 7.72 -18.86
N ASN A 101 12.68 6.96 -19.94
CA ASN A 101 11.80 5.82 -20.20
C ASN A 101 12.13 4.62 -19.31
N ASN A 102 13.39 4.46 -18.94
CA ASN A 102 13.86 3.36 -18.10
C ASN A 102 15.06 3.83 -17.27
N PHE A 103 15.25 3.24 -16.09
CA PHE A 103 16.47 3.42 -15.29
C PHE A 103 16.77 2.15 -14.51
N GLU A 104 18.02 2.04 -14.06
CA GLU A 104 18.49 0.91 -13.27
C GLU A 104 18.87 1.38 -11.87
N ILE A 105 18.45 0.60 -10.86
CA ILE A 105 18.89 0.75 -9.47
C ILE A 105 19.42 -0.61 -9.04
N ASP A 106 20.73 -0.70 -8.78
CA ASP A 106 21.43 -1.94 -8.50
C ASP A 106 21.16 -3.00 -9.58
N GLU A 107 20.54 -4.11 -9.23
CA GLU A 107 20.19 -5.19 -10.13
C GLU A 107 18.79 -5.04 -10.78
N PHE A 108 18.05 -3.99 -10.40
CA PHE A 108 16.67 -3.81 -10.85
C PHE A 108 16.60 -2.87 -12.06
N LYS A 109 15.94 -3.36 -13.12
CA LYS A 109 15.57 -2.55 -14.28
C LYS A 109 14.15 -2.05 -14.10
N ILE A 110 13.98 -0.74 -14.10
CA ILE A 110 12.69 -0.09 -13.90
C ILE A 110 12.25 0.54 -15.22
N PHE A 111 11.05 0.20 -15.66
CA PHE A 111 10.47 0.64 -16.92
C PHE A 111 9.31 1.58 -16.68
N PHE A 112 9.31 2.71 -17.39
CA PHE A 112 8.17 3.60 -17.42
C PHE A 112 7.13 3.07 -18.40
N LYS A 113 5.92 2.79 -17.92
CA LYS A 113 4.81 2.32 -18.73
C LYS A 113 3.49 2.90 -18.22
N ASP A 114 2.65 3.38 -19.14
CA ASP A 114 1.29 3.85 -18.85
C ASP A 114 1.21 4.91 -17.73
N GLY A 115 2.23 5.76 -17.60
CA GLY A 115 2.29 6.81 -16.60
C GLY A 115 2.89 6.39 -15.25
N MET A 116 3.43 5.17 -15.15
CA MET A 116 4.00 4.58 -13.94
C MET A 116 5.41 4.00 -14.19
N PHE A 117 6.21 3.96 -13.13
CA PHE A 117 7.45 3.15 -13.07
C PHE A 117 7.17 1.79 -12.48
#